data_cb06bf12103dcb1c23bf6718da3ad308
#
_entry.id   cb06bf12103dcb1c23bf6718da3ad308
#
_cell.length_a   1.000
_cell.length_b   1.000
_cell.length_c   1.000
_cell.angle_alpha   90.00
_cell.angle_beta   90.00
_cell.angle_gamma   90.00
#
_symmetry.space_group_name_H-M   'P 1'
#
loop_
_entity.id
_entity.type
_entity.pdbx_description
1 polymer ?
#
loop_
_entity_poly.entity_id
_entity_poly.type
_entity_poly.pdbx_seq_one_letter_code
_entity_poly.pdbx_strand_id
1 'polypeptide(L)'
;ESDALIEEPDRYLIKGVLGDIAIPATLHDSLMARLDRLGATKEIAQIAACIGREFSYTLLARVSALSDVALIDALDQLSAADLIQRDGKETERTYLFKHALVRDAAYDSLLKNVRRTYHTRILEATEAEIDTTPEFRAAHAEAAGLTDRAVDLWEAAGSAAMVRPAYQEAETHLRRAILLNAPKVVSDDFKATQKAIALNMKLFVALAPETGLWSDAVLNTLEEAMALAAKVGETPLLADIIYGLSMSNYFRGNLSIS
;
A
#
# COMPACT_ATOMS: atom_id res chain seq x y z
N GLU A 1 1.49 35.20 2.13
CA GLU A 1 0.06 35.51 1.97
C GLU A 1 -0.43 34.71 0.79
N SER A 2 -1.20 33.65 1.06
CA SER A 2 -1.62 32.71 0.02
C SER A 2 -2.94 33.19 -0.61
N ASP A 3 -2.87 33.54 -1.87
CA ASP A 3 -3.99 33.94 -2.77
C ASP A 3 -4.94 32.77 -3.10
N ALA A 4 -5.01 31.76 -2.25
CA ALA A 4 -5.73 30.50 -2.50
C ALA A 4 -7.16 30.46 -1.94
N LEU A 5 -7.57 31.42 -1.12
CA LEU A 5 -8.89 31.50 -0.52
C LEU A 5 -9.63 32.74 -0.96
N ILE A 6 -10.82 32.58 -1.52
CA ILE A 6 -11.78 33.66 -1.81
C ILE A 6 -12.85 33.60 -0.70
N GLU A 7 -12.98 34.69 0.02
CA GLU A 7 -14.03 34.89 1.03
C GLU A 7 -15.32 35.36 0.34
N GLU A 8 -16.39 34.58 0.47
CA GLU A 8 -17.76 34.97 0.12
C GLU A 8 -18.57 35.16 1.43
N PRO A 9 -19.70 35.87 1.41
CA PRO A 9 -20.41 36.23 2.62
C PRO A 9 -20.83 35.09 3.55
N ASP A 10 -20.96 33.86 3.01
CA ASP A 10 -21.39 32.66 3.75
C ASP A 10 -20.46 31.45 3.58
N ARG A 11 -19.35 31.58 2.86
CA ARG A 11 -18.42 30.43 2.60
C ARG A 11 -17.06 30.89 2.12
N TYR A 12 -16.05 30.02 2.30
CA TYR A 12 -14.73 30.17 1.70
C TYR A 12 -14.61 29.24 0.49
N LEU A 13 -14.20 29.78 -0.66
CA LEU A 13 -13.91 29.01 -1.87
C LEU A 13 -12.41 28.86 -2.03
N ILE A 14 -11.97 27.60 -2.28
CA ILE A 14 -10.58 27.30 -2.62
C ILE A 14 -10.45 27.47 -4.13
N LYS A 15 -9.56 28.36 -4.57
CA LYS A 15 -9.26 28.61 -5.98
C LYS A 15 -8.18 27.64 -6.45
N GLY A 16 -8.57 26.57 -7.13
CA GLY A 16 -7.65 25.61 -7.74
C GLY A 16 -7.76 24.21 -7.18
N VAL A 17 -7.20 23.25 -7.91
CA VAL A 17 -7.00 21.87 -7.44
C VAL A 17 -6.09 21.95 -6.23
N LEU A 18 -6.43 21.28 -5.12
CA LEU A 18 -5.51 20.96 -4.03
C LEU A 18 -4.40 20.08 -4.60
N GLY A 19 -3.53 20.68 -5.41
CA GLY A 19 -2.23 20.12 -5.72
C GLY A 19 -1.42 20.12 -4.43
N ASP A 20 -0.54 19.13 -4.29
CA ASP A 20 0.37 18.95 -3.16
C ASP A 20 0.69 20.30 -2.49
N ILE A 21 0.18 20.51 -1.28
CA ILE A 21 0.56 21.66 -0.47
C ILE A 21 2.04 21.43 -0.19
N ALA A 22 2.90 22.07 -0.97
CA ALA A 22 4.33 22.04 -0.74
C ALA A 22 4.56 22.52 0.69
N ILE A 23 5.00 21.61 1.55
CA ILE A 23 5.36 21.91 2.94
C ILE A 23 6.39 23.02 2.87
N PRO A 24 6.19 24.18 3.51
CA PRO A 24 7.21 25.24 3.51
C PRO A 24 8.54 24.65 3.92
N ALA A 25 9.59 24.84 3.13
CA ALA A 25 10.93 24.30 3.40
C ALA A 25 11.38 24.58 4.84
N THR A 26 11.02 25.75 5.35
CA THR A 26 11.28 26.19 6.74
C THR A 26 10.62 25.30 7.82
N LEU A 27 9.43 24.71 7.56
CA LEU A 27 8.78 23.84 8.53
C LEU A 27 9.44 22.45 8.54
N HIS A 28 9.74 21.91 7.36
CA HIS A 28 10.48 20.66 7.23
C HIS A 28 11.86 20.76 7.88
N ASP A 29 12.60 21.83 7.60
CA ASP A 29 13.95 22.08 8.16
C ASP A 29 13.89 22.21 9.70
N SER A 30 12.86 22.86 10.23
CA SER A 30 12.66 22.97 11.68
C SER A 30 12.40 21.61 12.33
N LEU A 31 11.57 20.76 11.70
CA LEU A 31 11.30 19.40 12.19
C LEU A 31 12.54 18.52 12.11
N MET A 32 13.32 18.62 11.03
CA MET A 32 14.58 17.91 10.87
C MET A 32 15.59 18.34 11.95
N ALA A 33 15.73 19.64 12.22
CA ALA A 33 16.59 20.13 13.28
C ALA A 33 16.17 19.63 14.68
N ARG A 34 14.86 19.43 14.92
CA ARG A 34 14.37 18.84 16.17
C ARG A 34 14.74 17.34 16.26
N LEU A 35 14.56 16.59 15.17
CA LEU A 35 14.96 15.18 15.10
C LEU A 35 16.46 15.00 15.27
N ASP A 36 17.28 15.89 14.68
CA ASP A 36 18.75 15.81 14.77
C ASP A 36 19.28 16.05 16.20
N ARG A 37 18.57 16.84 17.00
CA ARG A 37 18.91 17.07 18.43
C ARG A 37 18.70 15.83 19.31
N LEU A 38 17.93 14.84 18.85
CA LEU A 38 17.63 13.65 19.61
C LEU A 38 18.74 12.58 19.55
N GLY A 39 19.80 12.82 18.75
CA GLY A 39 20.93 11.90 18.67
C GLY A 39 20.52 10.47 18.28
N ALA A 40 20.87 9.49 19.13
CA ALA A 40 20.55 8.08 18.89
C ALA A 40 19.04 7.79 18.85
N THR A 41 18.21 8.57 19.55
CA THR A 41 16.75 8.44 19.56
C THR A 41 16.12 8.74 18.20
N LYS A 42 16.82 9.52 17.34
CA LYS A 42 16.38 9.78 15.96
C LYS A 42 16.16 8.48 15.17
N GLU A 43 17.02 7.48 15.34
CA GLU A 43 16.87 6.19 14.64
C GLU A 43 15.55 5.51 15.01
N ILE A 44 15.14 5.58 16.27
CA ILE A 44 13.85 5.01 16.72
C ILE A 44 12.67 5.73 16.06
N ALA A 45 12.72 7.05 15.96
CA ALA A 45 11.70 7.80 15.21
C ALA A 45 11.67 7.42 13.72
N GLN A 46 12.81 7.17 13.10
CA GLN A 46 12.92 6.75 11.71
C GLN A 46 12.38 5.34 11.48
N ILE A 47 12.68 4.38 12.37
CA ILE A 47 12.11 3.03 12.31
C ILE A 47 10.59 3.10 12.51
N ALA A 48 10.12 3.83 13.51
CA ALA A 48 8.70 4.05 13.76
C ALA A 48 8.00 4.68 12.56
N ALA A 49 8.63 5.64 11.89
CA ALA A 49 8.11 6.28 10.68
C ALA A 49 8.00 5.30 9.50
N CYS A 50 8.90 4.31 9.41
CA CYS A 50 8.79 3.22 8.44
C CYS A 50 7.61 2.29 8.75
N ILE A 51 7.31 2.01 10.03
CA ILE A 51 6.15 1.19 10.41
C ILE A 51 4.86 1.90 10.01
N GLY A 52 4.71 3.19 10.36
CA GLY A 52 3.52 3.95 10.01
C GLY A 52 3.28 5.17 10.89
N ARG A 53 2.09 5.77 10.75
CA ARG A 53 1.67 6.87 11.63
C ARG A 53 1.40 6.39 13.06
N GLU A 54 0.83 5.22 13.16
CA GLU A 54 0.58 4.47 14.39
C GLU A 54 1.45 3.23 14.40
N PHE A 55 2.02 2.88 15.55
CA PHE A 55 2.91 1.74 15.69
C PHE A 55 2.85 1.15 17.09
N SER A 56 2.92 -0.18 17.17
CA SER A 56 2.96 -0.89 18.46
C SER A 56 4.37 -0.93 19.02
N TYR A 57 4.48 -0.91 20.35
CA TYR A 57 5.74 -1.16 21.06
C TYR A 57 6.35 -2.50 20.64
N THR A 58 5.52 -3.53 20.56
CA THR A 58 5.97 -4.89 20.27
C THR A 58 6.65 -4.99 18.91
N LEU A 59 6.05 -4.41 17.86
CA LEU A 59 6.65 -4.42 16.54
C LEU A 59 7.93 -3.57 16.50
N LEU A 60 7.90 -2.39 17.12
CA LEU A 60 9.06 -1.51 17.18
C LEU A 60 10.24 -2.17 17.91
N ALA A 61 9.99 -2.89 19.03
CA ALA A 61 11.00 -3.62 19.77
C ALA A 61 11.67 -4.71 18.94
N ARG A 62 10.89 -5.45 18.14
CA ARG A 62 11.44 -6.49 17.24
C ARG A 62 12.31 -5.92 16.12
N VAL A 63 11.94 -4.75 15.61
CA VAL A 63 12.63 -4.14 14.46
C VAL A 63 13.86 -3.36 14.88
N SER A 64 13.81 -2.67 16.03
CA SER A 64 14.91 -1.79 16.50
C SER A 64 16.11 -2.55 17.06
N ALA A 65 15.92 -3.81 17.48
CA ALA A 65 16.94 -4.62 18.15
C ALA A 65 17.56 -3.97 19.40
N LEU A 66 16.86 -3.00 20.03
CA LEU A 66 17.25 -2.39 21.29
C LEU A 66 16.77 -3.25 22.48
N SER A 67 17.44 -3.08 23.64
CA SER A 67 16.89 -3.59 24.90
C SER A 67 15.63 -2.80 25.26
N ASP A 68 14.71 -3.46 26.03
CA ASP A 68 13.47 -2.82 26.47
C ASP A 68 13.70 -1.49 27.20
N VAL A 69 14.74 -1.44 28.05
CA VAL A 69 15.09 -0.22 28.79
C VAL A 69 15.47 0.92 27.85
N ALA A 70 16.35 0.65 26.88
CA ALA A 70 16.79 1.65 25.92
C ALA A 70 15.65 2.11 24.99
N LEU A 71 14.77 1.20 24.62
CA LEU A 71 13.62 1.55 23.77
C LEU A 71 12.59 2.40 24.52
N ILE A 72 12.30 2.06 25.79
CA ILE A 72 11.40 2.87 26.61
C ILE A 72 11.97 4.29 26.81
N ASP A 73 13.25 4.41 27.15
CA ASP A 73 13.91 5.72 27.28
C ASP A 73 13.83 6.54 26.01
N ALA A 74 14.07 5.92 24.84
CA ALA A 74 13.92 6.59 23.55
C ALA A 74 12.47 7.05 23.27
N LEU A 75 11.47 6.24 23.58
CA LEU A 75 10.06 6.61 23.42
C LEU A 75 9.64 7.73 24.38
N ASP A 76 10.15 7.74 25.58
CA ASP A 76 9.93 8.81 26.56
C ASP A 76 10.56 10.13 26.07
N GLN A 77 11.78 10.10 25.52
CA GLN A 77 12.42 11.26 24.91
C GLN A 77 11.62 11.79 23.70
N LEU A 78 11.13 10.93 22.82
CA LEU A 78 10.28 11.33 21.69
C LEU A 78 8.97 11.96 22.14
N SER A 79 8.39 11.43 23.22
CA SER A 79 7.15 11.96 23.83
C SER A 79 7.39 13.31 24.50
N ALA A 80 8.49 13.45 25.26
CA ALA A 80 8.90 14.72 25.88
C ALA A 80 9.23 15.80 24.84
N ALA A 81 9.75 15.40 23.66
CA ALA A 81 9.97 16.27 22.52
C ALA A 81 8.69 16.61 21.75
N ASP A 82 7.52 16.14 22.19
CA ASP A 82 6.22 16.39 21.55
C ASP A 82 6.12 15.89 20.10
N LEU A 83 6.84 14.81 19.76
CA LEU A 83 6.85 14.21 18.43
C LEU A 83 5.88 13.04 18.29
N ILE A 84 5.74 12.25 19.37
CA ILE A 84 4.80 11.15 19.47
C ILE A 84 3.93 11.27 20.72
N GLN A 85 2.84 10.54 20.74
CA GLN A 85 2.03 10.37 21.95
C GLN A 85 1.64 8.89 22.09
N ARG A 86 1.44 8.46 23.33
CA ARG A 86 0.93 7.12 23.64
C ARG A 86 -0.58 7.11 23.45
N ASP A 87 -1.11 6.12 22.74
CA ASP A 87 -2.55 5.90 22.67
C ASP A 87 -3.04 5.21 23.94
N GLY A 88 -4.19 5.70 24.48
CA GLY A 88 -4.61 5.52 25.86
C GLY A 88 -5.10 4.14 26.30
N LYS A 89 -4.89 3.05 25.55
CA LYS A 89 -5.27 1.70 26.01
C LYS A 89 -4.16 1.05 26.79
N GLU A 90 -4.41 0.73 28.07
CA GLU A 90 -3.40 0.10 28.96
C GLU A 90 -2.91 -1.27 28.52
N THR A 91 -3.69 -2.00 27.73
CA THR A 91 -3.40 -3.39 27.32
C THR A 91 -2.43 -3.50 26.13
N GLU A 92 -2.42 -2.50 25.25
CA GLU A 92 -1.51 -2.47 24.10
C GLU A 92 -0.74 -1.14 24.10
N ARG A 93 0.60 -1.23 24.21
CA ARG A 93 1.45 -0.04 24.13
C ARG A 93 1.56 0.41 22.68
N THR A 94 0.57 1.19 22.23
CA THR A 94 0.53 1.79 20.89
C THR A 94 0.93 3.26 20.99
N TYR A 95 1.67 3.72 20.02
CA TYR A 95 2.14 5.10 19.88
C TYR A 95 1.73 5.64 18.52
N LEU A 96 1.53 6.95 18.46
CA LEU A 96 1.25 7.62 17.19
C LEU A 96 2.07 8.90 17.06
N PHE A 97 2.45 9.25 15.85
CA PHE A 97 3.04 10.55 15.56
C PHE A 97 1.97 11.64 15.70
N LYS A 98 2.25 12.67 16.51
CA LYS A 98 1.29 13.78 16.74
C LYS A 98 0.92 14.50 15.44
N HIS A 99 1.89 14.62 14.53
CA HIS A 99 1.71 15.25 13.23
C HIS A 99 2.25 14.36 12.12
N ALA A 100 1.50 14.21 11.02
CA ALA A 100 1.95 13.45 9.86
C ALA A 100 3.29 13.97 9.32
N LEU A 101 3.50 15.30 9.36
CA LEU A 101 4.73 15.93 8.92
C LEU A 101 5.97 15.49 9.71
N VAL A 102 5.83 15.15 10.99
CA VAL A 102 6.94 14.63 11.80
C VAL A 102 7.33 13.24 11.31
N ARG A 103 6.34 12.39 11.06
CA ARG A 103 6.56 11.06 10.48
C ARG A 103 7.22 11.18 9.10
N ASP A 104 6.70 12.04 8.25
CA ASP A 104 7.21 12.20 6.88
C ASP A 104 8.65 12.73 6.90
N ALA A 105 8.97 13.72 7.75
CA ALA A 105 10.32 14.21 7.93
C ALA A 105 11.28 13.12 8.44
N ALA A 106 10.86 12.31 9.42
CA ALA A 106 11.66 11.20 9.93
C ALA A 106 11.91 10.15 8.83
N TYR A 107 10.87 9.78 8.08
CA TYR A 107 10.95 8.84 6.97
C TYR A 107 11.84 9.35 5.83
N ASP A 108 11.66 10.60 5.41
CA ASP A 108 12.39 11.20 4.29
C ASP A 108 13.86 11.49 4.60
N SER A 109 14.20 11.59 5.87
CA SER A 109 15.60 11.70 6.33
C SER A 109 16.42 10.42 6.09
N LEU A 110 15.77 9.29 5.85
CA LEU A 110 16.43 8.01 5.60
C LEU A 110 16.92 7.91 4.14
N LEU A 111 18.11 7.36 3.97
CA LEU A 111 18.58 6.95 2.65
C LEU A 111 17.75 5.77 2.12
N LYS A 112 17.57 5.68 0.81
CA LYS A 112 16.74 4.65 0.16
C LYS A 112 17.11 3.21 0.54
N ASN A 113 18.41 2.92 0.65
CA ASN A 113 18.89 1.59 1.07
C ASN A 113 18.54 1.29 2.52
N VAL A 114 18.63 2.28 3.42
CA VAL A 114 18.28 2.12 4.84
C VAL A 114 16.78 1.92 4.99
N ARG A 115 15.95 2.68 4.25
CA ARG A 115 14.48 2.45 4.21
C ARG A 115 14.16 1.02 3.81
N ARG A 116 14.76 0.52 2.73
CA ARG A 116 14.57 -0.87 2.28
C ARG A 116 14.91 -1.88 3.37
N THR A 117 16.02 -1.67 4.07
CA THR A 117 16.42 -2.54 5.18
C THR A 117 15.39 -2.54 6.30
N TYR A 118 14.86 -1.38 6.71
CA TYR A 118 13.85 -1.32 7.75
C TYR A 118 12.53 -1.95 7.30
N HIS A 119 12.07 -1.69 6.08
CA HIS A 119 10.88 -2.35 5.56
C HIS A 119 11.04 -3.88 5.47
N THR A 120 12.22 -4.37 5.11
CA THR A 120 12.51 -5.82 5.15
C THR A 120 12.40 -6.38 6.56
N ARG A 121 13.01 -5.72 7.56
CA ARG A 121 12.92 -6.13 8.97
C ARG A 121 11.49 -6.10 9.51
N ILE A 122 10.71 -5.06 9.16
CA ILE A 122 9.29 -4.97 9.53
C ILE A 122 8.51 -6.13 8.93
N LEU A 123 8.72 -6.43 7.65
CA LEU A 123 8.08 -7.54 6.97
C LEU A 123 8.41 -8.88 7.65
N GLU A 124 9.68 -9.15 7.95
CA GLU A 124 10.13 -10.34 8.66
C GLU A 124 9.54 -10.44 10.07
N ALA A 125 9.51 -9.33 10.81
CA ALA A 125 8.93 -9.28 12.15
C ALA A 125 7.43 -9.59 12.18
N THR A 126 6.72 -9.34 11.08
CA THR A 126 5.27 -9.57 10.95
C THR A 126 4.91 -10.95 10.37
N GLU A 127 5.88 -11.75 9.93
CA GLU A 127 5.61 -13.09 9.36
C GLU A 127 4.93 -14.05 10.32
N ALA A 128 5.28 -13.99 11.59
CA ALA A 128 4.74 -14.84 12.65
C ALA A 128 3.49 -14.27 13.32
N GLU A 129 3.04 -13.06 12.93
CA GLU A 129 1.88 -12.39 13.52
C GLU A 129 0.61 -12.72 12.74
N ILE A 130 -0.34 -13.36 13.41
CA ILE A 130 -1.64 -13.74 12.82
C ILE A 130 -2.50 -12.50 12.53
N ASP A 131 -2.34 -11.45 13.33
CA ASP A 131 -3.18 -10.24 13.27
C ASP A 131 -2.71 -9.20 12.25
N THR A 132 -1.57 -9.43 11.60
CA THR A 132 -1.07 -8.51 10.57
C THR A 132 -1.75 -8.76 9.24
N THR A 133 -2.40 -7.74 8.71
CA THR A 133 -3.14 -7.84 7.45
C THR A 133 -2.23 -8.03 6.23
N PRO A 134 -2.70 -8.76 5.19
CA PRO A 134 -1.90 -8.95 3.97
C PRO A 134 -1.51 -7.64 3.30
N GLU A 135 -2.38 -6.62 3.30
CA GLU A 135 -2.10 -5.31 2.71
C GLU A 135 -0.97 -4.56 3.44
N PHE A 136 -0.90 -4.64 4.78
CA PHE A 136 0.23 -4.07 5.53
C PHE A 136 1.55 -4.71 5.10
N ARG A 137 1.58 -6.03 5.04
CA ARG A 137 2.78 -6.78 4.63
C ARG A 137 3.14 -6.52 3.17
N ALA A 138 2.14 -6.39 2.28
CA ALA A 138 2.35 -6.07 0.87
C ALA A 138 3.01 -4.71 0.67
N ALA A 139 2.55 -3.69 1.39
CA ALA A 139 3.13 -2.34 1.35
C ALA A 139 4.59 -2.34 1.79
N HIS A 140 4.94 -3.10 2.85
CA HIS A 140 6.32 -3.22 3.30
C HIS A 140 7.19 -4.03 2.34
N ALA A 141 6.69 -5.11 1.73
CA ALA A 141 7.41 -5.86 0.71
C ALA A 141 7.72 -4.98 -0.52
N GLU A 142 6.77 -4.16 -0.93
CA GLU A 142 6.93 -3.21 -2.04
C GLU A 142 7.97 -2.14 -1.70
N ALA A 143 7.88 -1.51 -0.53
CA ALA A 143 8.83 -0.49 -0.07
C ALA A 143 10.25 -1.04 0.13
N ALA A 144 10.37 -2.33 0.50
CA ALA A 144 11.64 -3.05 0.54
C ALA A 144 12.22 -3.36 -0.85
N GLY A 145 11.43 -3.25 -1.91
CA GLY A 145 11.81 -3.62 -3.28
C GLY A 145 11.75 -5.13 -3.55
N LEU A 146 11.06 -5.89 -2.71
CA LEU A 146 10.83 -7.33 -2.84
C LEU A 146 9.62 -7.58 -3.76
N THR A 147 9.79 -7.27 -5.06
CA THR A 147 8.68 -7.16 -6.02
C THR A 147 7.83 -8.43 -6.11
N ASP A 148 8.43 -9.62 -6.21
CA ASP A 148 7.66 -10.86 -6.32
C ASP A 148 6.82 -11.11 -5.09
N ARG A 149 7.41 -10.88 -3.92
CA ARG A 149 6.72 -11.03 -2.65
C ARG A 149 5.61 -10.00 -2.48
N ALA A 150 5.83 -8.76 -2.94
CA ALA A 150 4.81 -7.73 -2.95
C ALA A 150 3.62 -8.12 -3.84
N VAL A 151 3.87 -8.67 -5.04
CA VAL A 151 2.82 -9.17 -5.94
C VAL A 151 1.97 -10.25 -5.25
N ASP A 152 2.61 -11.25 -4.62
CA ASP A 152 1.89 -12.33 -3.92
C ASP A 152 1.08 -11.82 -2.73
N LEU A 153 1.62 -10.87 -1.96
CA LEU A 153 0.94 -10.29 -0.81
C LEU A 153 -0.21 -9.36 -1.23
N TRP A 154 -0.05 -8.56 -2.29
CA TRP A 154 -1.15 -7.75 -2.84
C TRP A 154 -2.27 -8.62 -3.42
N GLU A 155 -1.93 -9.73 -4.06
CA GLU A 155 -2.93 -10.73 -4.48
C GLU A 155 -3.68 -11.33 -3.29
N ALA A 156 -2.95 -11.68 -2.21
CA ALA A 156 -3.55 -12.20 -0.98
C ALA A 156 -4.48 -11.15 -0.33
N ALA A 157 -4.06 -9.86 -0.29
CA ALA A 157 -4.88 -8.77 0.19
C ALA A 157 -6.18 -8.62 -0.62
N GLY A 158 -6.09 -8.65 -1.95
CA GLY A 158 -7.26 -8.61 -2.83
C GLY A 158 -8.20 -9.80 -2.60
N SER A 159 -7.64 -11.00 -2.43
CA SER A 159 -8.43 -12.21 -2.14
C SER A 159 -9.12 -12.12 -0.77
N ALA A 160 -8.44 -11.60 0.25
CA ALA A 160 -9.02 -11.39 1.58
C ALA A 160 -10.14 -10.34 1.57
N ALA A 161 -9.99 -9.27 0.78
CA ALA A 161 -11.03 -8.26 0.60
C ALA A 161 -12.29 -8.85 -0.08
N MET A 162 -12.15 -9.73 -1.06
CA MET A 162 -13.28 -10.42 -1.70
C MET A 162 -14.06 -11.31 -0.71
N VAL A 163 -13.40 -11.94 0.25
CA VAL A 163 -14.08 -12.74 1.30
C VAL A 163 -14.97 -11.86 2.19
N ARG A 164 -14.63 -10.59 2.37
CA ARG A 164 -15.39 -9.61 3.15
C ARG A 164 -16.38 -8.78 2.32
N PRO A 165 -16.78 -9.16 1.13
CA PRO A 165 -17.34 -8.44 -0.01
C PRO A 165 -16.92 -6.96 -0.16
N ALA A 166 -15.64 -6.66 0.11
CA ALA A 166 -15.04 -5.33 -0.06
C ALA A 166 -14.43 -5.21 -1.47
N TYR A 167 -15.27 -5.22 -2.50
CA TYR A 167 -14.85 -5.35 -3.90
C TYR A 167 -13.99 -4.19 -4.40
N GLN A 168 -14.25 -2.95 -4.00
CA GLN A 168 -13.41 -1.79 -4.38
C GLN A 168 -12.00 -1.87 -3.78
N GLU A 169 -11.89 -2.38 -2.55
CA GLU A 169 -10.62 -2.65 -1.90
C GLU A 169 -9.88 -3.78 -2.63
N ALA A 170 -10.60 -4.86 -2.97
CA ALA A 170 -10.05 -5.97 -3.76
C ALA A 170 -9.54 -5.51 -5.13
N GLU A 171 -10.30 -4.68 -5.86
CA GLU A 171 -9.86 -4.08 -7.11
C GLU A 171 -8.56 -3.31 -6.94
N THR A 172 -8.48 -2.45 -5.93
CA THR A 172 -7.28 -1.64 -5.66
C THR A 172 -6.04 -2.50 -5.45
N HIS A 173 -6.15 -3.53 -4.62
CA HIS A 173 -5.04 -4.44 -4.32
C HIS A 173 -4.62 -5.28 -5.53
N LEU A 174 -5.59 -5.83 -6.28
CA LEU A 174 -5.30 -6.63 -7.47
C LEU A 174 -4.67 -5.79 -8.59
N ARG A 175 -5.13 -4.56 -8.80
CA ARG A 175 -4.50 -3.65 -9.75
C ARG A 175 -3.07 -3.30 -9.34
N ARG A 176 -2.80 -3.18 -8.04
CA ARG A 176 -1.43 -2.96 -7.56
C ARG A 176 -0.53 -4.16 -7.85
N ALA A 177 -1.01 -5.38 -7.63
CA ALA A 177 -0.29 -6.60 -7.97
C ALA A 177 0.01 -6.70 -9.48
N ILE A 178 -0.98 -6.40 -10.34
CA ILE A 178 -0.82 -6.38 -11.80
C ILE A 178 0.25 -5.38 -12.21
N LEU A 179 0.19 -4.16 -11.68
CA LEU A 179 1.16 -3.09 -11.98
C LEU A 179 2.59 -3.50 -11.63
N LEU A 180 2.80 -4.09 -10.46
CA LEU A 180 4.12 -4.54 -10.00
C LEU A 180 4.67 -5.72 -10.83
N ASN A 181 3.79 -6.58 -11.34
CA ASN A 181 4.15 -7.71 -12.17
C ASN A 181 4.42 -7.33 -13.64
N ALA A 182 3.86 -6.21 -14.12
CA ALA A 182 3.90 -5.79 -15.51
C ALA A 182 5.31 -5.73 -16.14
N PRO A 183 6.39 -5.23 -15.49
CA PRO A 183 7.72 -5.19 -16.08
C PRO A 183 8.26 -6.58 -16.47
N LYS A 184 7.91 -7.62 -15.70
CA LYS A 184 8.31 -9.00 -15.99
C LYS A 184 7.52 -9.60 -17.14
N VAL A 185 6.23 -9.26 -17.24
CA VAL A 185 5.38 -9.65 -18.39
C VAL A 185 5.92 -9.03 -19.68
N VAL A 186 6.34 -7.78 -19.65
CA VAL A 186 6.96 -7.10 -20.80
C VAL A 186 8.28 -7.74 -21.23
N SER A 187 9.04 -8.32 -20.29
CA SER A 187 10.28 -9.05 -20.57
C SER A 187 10.06 -10.53 -20.94
N ASP A 188 8.82 -10.93 -21.25
CA ASP A 188 8.42 -12.29 -21.65
C ASP A 188 8.73 -13.37 -20.59
N ASP A 189 8.72 -13.01 -19.30
CA ASP A 189 8.80 -13.98 -18.20
C ASP A 189 7.51 -14.83 -18.17
N PHE A 190 7.66 -16.12 -18.48
CA PHE A 190 6.55 -17.06 -18.55
C PHE A 190 5.74 -17.15 -17.24
N LYS A 191 6.44 -17.20 -16.08
CA LYS A 191 5.77 -17.27 -14.77
C LYS A 191 5.02 -15.97 -14.45
N ALA A 192 5.63 -14.83 -14.76
CA ALA A 192 5.00 -13.54 -14.59
C ALA A 192 3.78 -13.39 -15.49
N THR A 193 3.82 -13.91 -16.70
CA THR A 193 2.68 -13.91 -17.63
C THR A 193 1.55 -14.80 -17.12
N GLN A 194 1.84 -16.00 -16.64
CA GLN A 194 0.84 -16.87 -15.98
C GLN A 194 0.23 -16.19 -14.74
N LYS A 195 1.05 -15.55 -13.92
CA LYS A 195 0.59 -14.77 -12.76
C LYS A 195 -0.34 -13.63 -13.17
N ALA A 196 0.00 -12.91 -14.25
CA ALA A 196 -0.83 -11.83 -14.76
C ALA A 196 -2.20 -12.32 -15.22
N ILE A 197 -2.30 -13.48 -15.88
CA ILE A 197 -3.57 -14.10 -16.24
C ILE A 197 -4.42 -14.36 -14.99
N ALA A 198 -3.83 -15.00 -13.97
CA ALA A 198 -4.53 -15.31 -12.73
C ALA A 198 -5.01 -14.04 -11.99
N LEU A 199 -4.18 -12.99 -11.95
CA LEU A 199 -4.53 -11.69 -11.35
C LEU A 199 -5.68 -11.01 -12.10
N ASN A 200 -5.67 -11.01 -13.43
CA ASN A 200 -6.77 -10.46 -14.22
C ASN A 200 -8.08 -11.25 -14.03
N MET A 201 -8.03 -12.57 -13.90
CA MET A 201 -9.22 -13.36 -13.58
C MET A 201 -9.79 -13.05 -12.19
N LYS A 202 -8.95 -12.82 -11.20
CA LYS A 202 -9.40 -12.34 -9.87
C LYS A 202 -9.96 -10.93 -9.94
N LEU A 203 -9.33 -10.05 -10.71
CA LEU A 203 -9.82 -8.69 -10.93
C LEU A 203 -11.19 -8.68 -11.61
N PHE A 204 -11.41 -9.55 -12.60
CA PHE A 204 -12.73 -9.77 -13.20
C PHE A 204 -13.79 -10.12 -12.14
N VAL A 205 -13.48 -11.06 -11.24
CA VAL A 205 -14.39 -11.45 -10.15
C VAL A 205 -14.68 -10.30 -9.18
N ALA A 206 -13.71 -9.44 -8.91
CA ALA A 206 -13.88 -8.26 -8.06
C ALA A 206 -14.71 -7.16 -8.74
N LEU A 207 -14.56 -6.95 -10.06
CA LEU A 207 -15.24 -5.89 -10.82
C LEU A 207 -16.72 -6.23 -11.10
N ALA A 208 -17.02 -7.49 -11.40
CA ALA A 208 -18.33 -7.88 -11.91
C ALA A 208 -19.51 -7.53 -10.98
N PRO A 209 -19.42 -7.66 -9.62
CA PRO A 209 -20.49 -7.26 -8.72
C PRO A 209 -20.74 -5.75 -8.67
N GLU A 210 -19.70 -4.93 -8.85
CA GLU A 210 -19.77 -3.46 -8.73
C GLU A 210 -20.20 -2.79 -10.03
N THR A 211 -19.63 -3.24 -11.16
CA THR A 211 -19.80 -2.56 -12.45
C THR A 211 -20.73 -3.29 -13.42
N GLY A 212 -21.05 -4.55 -13.12
CA GLY A 212 -21.80 -5.44 -14.00
C GLY A 212 -20.93 -6.12 -15.06
N LEU A 213 -21.38 -7.31 -15.50
CA LEU A 213 -20.68 -8.10 -16.51
C LEU A 213 -20.55 -7.41 -17.88
N TRP A 214 -21.42 -6.43 -18.14
CA TRP A 214 -21.46 -5.67 -19.42
C TRP A 214 -20.51 -4.45 -19.43
N SER A 215 -19.82 -4.17 -18.35
CA SER A 215 -18.96 -2.98 -18.24
C SER A 215 -17.70 -3.08 -19.12
N ASP A 216 -17.20 -1.94 -19.59
CA ASP A 216 -15.92 -1.89 -20.30
C ASP A 216 -14.76 -2.35 -19.44
N ALA A 217 -14.81 -2.08 -18.13
CA ALA A 217 -13.78 -2.50 -17.19
C ALA A 217 -13.66 -4.02 -17.12
N VAL A 218 -14.78 -4.72 -17.08
CA VAL A 218 -14.84 -6.20 -17.10
C VAL A 218 -14.34 -6.72 -18.43
N LEU A 219 -14.84 -6.20 -19.54
CA LEU A 219 -14.47 -6.68 -20.87
C LEU A 219 -12.96 -6.51 -21.13
N ASN A 220 -12.43 -5.31 -20.87
CA ASN A 220 -11.01 -5.02 -21.06
C ASN A 220 -10.13 -5.96 -20.21
N THR A 221 -10.52 -6.25 -18.96
CA THR A 221 -9.79 -7.17 -18.09
C THR A 221 -9.74 -8.59 -18.66
N LEU A 222 -10.86 -9.07 -19.21
CA LEU A 222 -10.94 -10.40 -19.84
C LEU A 222 -10.19 -10.45 -21.18
N GLU A 223 -10.23 -9.39 -21.97
CA GLU A 223 -9.47 -9.27 -23.24
C GLU A 223 -7.96 -9.26 -22.96
N GLU A 224 -7.50 -8.55 -21.93
CA GLU A 224 -6.10 -8.60 -21.47
C GLU A 224 -5.70 -10.01 -21.04
N ALA A 225 -6.54 -10.69 -20.26
CA ALA A 225 -6.28 -12.08 -19.85
C ALA A 225 -6.19 -13.01 -21.08
N MET A 226 -7.06 -12.85 -22.08
CA MET A 226 -7.03 -13.63 -23.33
C MET A 226 -5.77 -13.35 -24.14
N ALA A 227 -5.36 -12.09 -24.27
CA ALA A 227 -4.14 -11.71 -25.00
C ALA A 227 -2.88 -12.31 -24.33
N LEU A 228 -2.83 -12.36 -22.99
CA LEU A 228 -1.76 -12.99 -22.24
C LEU A 228 -1.80 -14.51 -22.40
N ALA A 229 -2.98 -15.15 -22.38
CA ALA A 229 -3.14 -16.57 -22.59
C ALA A 229 -2.66 -17.00 -23.99
N ALA A 230 -2.91 -16.21 -25.01
CA ALA A 230 -2.41 -16.45 -26.36
C ALA A 230 -0.88 -16.46 -26.45
N LYS A 231 -0.16 -15.72 -25.59
CA LYS A 231 1.31 -15.71 -25.55
C LYS A 231 1.88 -16.95 -24.88
N VAL A 232 1.25 -17.46 -23.83
CA VAL A 232 1.76 -18.64 -23.09
C VAL A 232 1.29 -19.98 -23.67
N GLY A 233 0.29 -19.95 -24.55
CA GLY A 233 -0.33 -21.17 -25.10
C GLY A 233 -1.40 -21.74 -24.15
N GLU A 234 -1.35 -23.04 -23.87
CA GLU A 234 -2.34 -23.67 -23.00
C GLU A 234 -2.26 -23.14 -21.56
N THR A 235 -3.41 -22.69 -21.03
CA THR A 235 -3.56 -22.28 -19.64
C THR A 235 -4.82 -22.93 -19.04
N PRO A 236 -4.77 -23.39 -17.78
CA PRO A 236 -5.94 -23.91 -17.09
C PRO A 236 -7.12 -22.93 -17.04
N LEU A 237 -6.83 -21.61 -17.07
CA LEU A 237 -7.85 -20.56 -17.01
C LEU A 237 -8.49 -20.21 -18.36
N LEU A 238 -8.06 -20.83 -19.47
CA LEU A 238 -8.56 -20.47 -20.80
C LEU A 238 -10.07 -20.65 -20.93
N ALA A 239 -10.61 -21.74 -20.39
CA ALA A 239 -12.05 -22.00 -20.39
C ALA A 239 -12.85 -20.92 -19.61
N ASP A 240 -12.31 -20.49 -18.45
CA ASP A 240 -12.93 -19.46 -17.62
C ASP A 240 -12.89 -18.09 -18.31
N ILE A 241 -11.79 -17.77 -19.00
CA ILE A 241 -11.66 -16.53 -19.78
C ILE A 241 -12.67 -16.51 -20.92
N ILE A 242 -12.79 -17.60 -21.71
CA ILE A 242 -13.73 -17.73 -22.81
C ILE A 242 -15.17 -17.61 -22.29
N TYR A 243 -15.47 -18.29 -21.18
CA TYR A 243 -16.79 -18.19 -20.56
C TYR A 243 -17.11 -16.76 -20.13
N GLY A 244 -16.18 -16.09 -19.44
CA GLY A 244 -16.34 -14.71 -19.01
C GLY A 244 -16.58 -13.75 -20.18
N LEU A 245 -15.80 -13.87 -21.26
CA LEU A 245 -15.97 -13.07 -22.49
C LEU A 245 -17.34 -13.34 -23.15
N SER A 246 -17.75 -14.60 -23.23
CA SER A 246 -19.06 -14.98 -23.81
C SER A 246 -20.21 -14.37 -23.02
N MET A 247 -20.16 -14.46 -21.69
CA MET A 247 -21.16 -13.86 -20.79
C MET A 247 -21.18 -12.33 -20.90
N SER A 248 -20.02 -11.68 -20.91
CA SER A 248 -19.93 -10.23 -21.05
C SER A 248 -20.55 -9.76 -22.38
N ASN A 249 -20.21 -10.41 -23.49
CA ASN A 249 -20.79 -10.11 -24.80
C ASN A 249 -22.30 -10.39 -24.87
N TYR A 250 -22.75 -11.45 -24.26
CA TYR A 250 -24.20 -11.76 -24.19
C TYR A 250 -24.97 -10.66 -23.47
N PHE A 251 -24.52 -10.20 -22.33
CA PHE A 251 -25.18 -9.12 -21.58
C PHE A 251 -25.07 -7.76 -22.26
N ARG A 252 -24.10 -7.55 -23.14
CA ARG A 252 -24.01 -6.36 -24.01
C ARG A 252 -24.93 -6.39 -25.21
N GLY A 253 -25.59 -7.52 -25.49
CA GLY A 253 -26.39 -7.70 -26.68
C GLY A 253 -25.57 -7.95 -27.96
N ASN A 254 -24.28 -8.22 -27.84
CA ASN A 254 -23.40 -8.57 -28.94
C ASN A 254 -23.48 -10.08 -29.23
N LEU A 255 -24.58 -10.53 -29.80
CA LEU A 255 -24.88 -11.94 -30.03
C LEU A 255 -24.17 -12.56 -31.25
N SER A 256 -23.29 -11.85 -31.92
CA SER A 256 -22.52 -12.38 -33.06
C SER A 256 -21.21 -13.03 -32.60
N ILE A 257 -21.32 -14.21 -32.01
CA ILE A 257 -20.21 -15.15 -31.94
C ILE A 257 -20.53 -16.26 -32.93
N SER A 258 -19.94 -16.14 -34.10
CA SER A 258 -19.84 -17.24 -35.06
C SER A 258 -18.52 -17.98 -34.87
#